data_cb304313ea93415f5cf5d8fc8568c96a
#
_entry.id   cb304313ea93415f5cf5d8fc8568c96a
#
_cell.length_a   1.000
_cell.length_b   1.000
_cell.length_c   1.000
_cell.angle_alpha   90.00
_cell.angle_beta   90.00
_cell.angle_gamma   90.00
#
_symmetry.space_group_name_H-M   'P 1'
#
loop_
_entity.id
_entity.type
_entity.pdbx_description
1 polymer ?
#
loop_
_entity_poly.entity_id
_entity_poly.type
_entity_poly.pdbx_seq_one_letter_code
_entity_poly.pdbx_strand_id
1 'polypeptide(L)'
;MGVPSSGQVSINNIVSEFGGTEPHQLSEYYRDGGSVPGNNTNVPTSGEIKLSDFYGAVNSVVVTLSAPATNVELSSTFGSDWTSTIPKVLNIDSGVIIGATNFNYALRVSTGMAGTIEINNAGSIQGKGGSPIGQKGFHPGNRGNQTPPRAGSGGDGGPAISIVSAGATINNTGTISGGGGAGGGGGAGQRGQTINGRWKGGDGGWGGLGEGYNQARTTGTAGQRNQAYALSRGGDGGPGGYFGAAGSTGSTGGQARFKAPSSSAGLGGFGGAAGSAIKNDGATWTNGTTTGTYQGSY
;
A
#
# COMPACT_ATOMS: atom_id res chain seq x y z
N MET A 1 -31.07 2.14 -6.11
CA MET A 1 -31.88 2.10 -4.86
C MET A 1 -32.52 0.70 -4.86
N GLY A 2 -32.13 -0.19 -3.93
CA GLY A 2 -32.58 -1.59 -3.92
C GLY A 2 -34.11 -1.75 -3.83
N VAL A 3 -34.60 -2.93 -4.16
CA VAL A 3 -36.02 -3.27 -3.92
C VAL A 3 -36.32 -3.15 -2.42
N PRO A 4 -37.49 -2.61 -2.00
CA PRO A 4 -37.83 -2.48 -0.57
C PRO A 4 -37.59 -3.78 0.19
N SER A 5 -37.05 -3.71 1.41
CA SER A 5 -36.79 -4.89 2.25
C SER A 5 -38.03 -5.40 2.99
N SER A 6 -39.13 -4.65 2.99
CA SER A 6 -40.39 -5.00 3.59
C SER A 6 -41.52 -4.13 3.06
N GLY A 7 -42.76 -4.49 3.32
CA GLY A 7 -43.96 -3.77 2.89
C GLY A 7 -44.41 -4.13 1.47
N GLN A 8 -44.91 -3.18 0.71
CA GLN A 8 -45.40 -3.43 -0.64
C GLN A 8 -44.26 -3.43 -1.66
N VAL A 9 -44.09 -4.52 -2.41
CA VAL A 9 -43.24 -4.63 -3.58
C VAL A 9 -44.11 -4.73 -4.82
N SER A 10 -43.76 -3.99 -5.85
CA SER A 10 -44.41 -4.00 -7.16
C SER A 10 -43.40 -4.40 -8.26
N ILE A 11 -43.90 -4.79 -9.42
CA ILE A 11 -43.06 -5.03 -10.58
C ILE A 11 -42.22 -3.78 -10.94
N ASN A 12 -42.78 -2.59 -10.74
CA ASN A 12 -42.06 -1.35 -11.02
C ASN A 12 -40.84 -1.15 -10.09
N ASN A 13 -40.87 -1.63 -8.85
CA ASN A 13 -39.71 -1.61 -7.97
C ASN A 13 -38.60 -2.52 -8.52
N ILE A 14 -38.98 -3.69 -9.03
CA ILE A 14 -38.06 -4.67 -9.62
C ILE A 14 -37.47 -4.09 -10.91
N VAL A 15 -38.31 -3.57 -11.79
CA VAL A 15 -37.89 -2.91 -13.05
C VAL A 15 -36.95 -1.73 -12.78
N SER A 16 -37.27 -0.91 -11.79
CA SER A 16 -36.44 0.25 -11.43
C SER A 16 -35.03 -0.15 -10.96
N GLU A 17 -34.91 -1.31 -10.31
CA GLU A 17 -33.62 -1.84 -9.81
C GLU A 17 -32.87 -2.61 -10.89
N PHE A 18 -33.54 -3.52 -11.60
CA PHE A 18 -32.90 -4.48 -12.50
C PHE A 18 -33.05 -4.14 -13.98
N GLY A 19 -33.84 -3.15 -14.34
CA GLY A 19 -34.16 -2.85 -15.74
C GLY A 19 -35.11 -3.89 -16.34
N GLY A 20 -34.97 -4.18 -17.61
CA GLY A 20 -35.77 -5.14 -18.35
C GLY A 20 -36.37 -4.57 -19.62
N THR A 21 -37.08 -5.41 -20.38
CA THR A 21 -37.71 -5.03 -21.66
C THR A 21 -39.23 -5.15 -21.54
N GLU A 22 -39.95 -4.11 -21.94
CA GLU A 22 -41.41 -4.16 -21.93
C GLU A 22 -41.98 -5.13 -23.00
N PRO A 23 -43.05 -5.87 -22.72
CA PRO A 23 -43.80 -5.92 -21.45
C PRO A 23 -43.08 -6.75 -20.38
N HIS A 24 -42.93 -6.19 -19.17
CA HIS A 24 -42.21 -6.84 -18.08
C HIS A 24 -42.95 -8.03 -17.53
N GLN A 25 -42.25 -9.15 -17.34
CA GLN A 25 -42.71 -10.37 -16.73
C GLN A 25 -41.77 -10.78 -15.59
N LEU A 26 -42.32 -11.33 -14.49
CA LEU A 26 -41.48 -11.82 -13.39
C LEU A 26 -40.47 -12.90 -13.82
N SER A 27 -40.78 -13.66 -14.86
CA SER A 27 -39.89 -14.68 -15.41
C SER A 27 -38.57 -14.13 -16.01
N GLU A 28 -38.51 -12.82 -16.27
CA GLU A 28 -37.25 -12.16 -16.71
C GLU A 28 -36.23 -12.00 -15.57
N TYR A 29 -36.72 -12.08 -14.32
CA TYR A 29 -35.97 -11.73 -13.13
C TYR A 29 -35.59 -12.95 -12.29
N TYR A 30 -35.48 -14.13 -12.89
CA TYR A 30 -34.86 -15.26 -12.20
C TYR A 30 -33.41 -14.94 -11.86
N ARG A 31 -32.98 -15.33 -10.65
CA ARG A 31 -31.60 -15.20 -10.21
C ARG A 31 -30.67 -15.95 -11.18
N ASP A 32 -29.55 -15.35 -11.53
CA ASP A 32 -28.59 -15.84 -12.53
C ASP A 32 -29.12 -15.92 -13.97
N GLY A 33 -30.34 -15.41 -14.22
CA GLY A 33 -30.96 -15.33 -15.54
C GLY A 33 -30.54 -14.11 -16.39
N GLY A 34 -29.55 -13.34 -15.92
CA GLY A 34 -28.98 -12.19 -16.65
C GLY A 34 -29.39 -10.83 -16.07
N SER A 35 -30.59 -10.70 -15.43
CA SER A 35 -31.03 -9.43 -14.83
C SER A 35 -30.75 -9.36 -13.34
N VAL A 36 -30.93 -10.45 -12.60
CA VAL A 36 -30.79 -10.51 -11.14
C VAL A 36 -29.51 -11.25 -10.76
N PRO A 37 -28.55 -10.58 -10.06
CA PRO A 37 -27.30 -11.19 -9.63
C PRO A 37 -27.48 -12.36 -8.66
N GLY A 38 -26.52 -13.30 -8.67
CA GLY A 38 -26.55 -14.55 -7.90
C GLY A 38 -26.57 -14.39 -6.38
N ASN A 39 -26.14 -13.25 -5.85
CA ASN A 39 -26.19 -12.94 -4.44
C ASN A 39 -27.61 -12.70 -3.88
N ASN A 40 -28.62 -12.53 -4.75
CA ASN A 40 -30.02 -12.37 -4.36
C ASN A 40 -30.67 -13.73 -4.08
N THR A 41 -30.21 -14.43 -3.05
CA THR A 41 -30.54 -15.84 -2.77
C THR A 41 -32.03 -16.11 -2.49
N ASN A 42 -32.82 -15.09 -2.15
CA ASN A 42 -34.28 -15.20 -1.98
C ASN A 42 -34.99 -15.29 -3.34
N VAL A 43 -34.41 -14.80 -4.41
CA VAL A 43 -34.98 -14.89 -5.77
C VAL A 43 -34.70 -16.29 -6.33
N PRO A 44 -35.73 -17.06 -6.76
CA PRO A 44 -35.50 -18.39 -7.30
C PRO A 44 -34.76 -18.34 -8.67
N THR A 45 -34.08 -19.42 -9.02
CA THR A 45 -33.42 -19.59 -10.32
C THR A 45 -34.35 -20.14 -11.40
N SER A 46 -35.51 -20.71 -10.99
CA SER A 46 -36.54 -21.26 -11.88
C SER A 46 -37.79 -21.60 -11.07
N GLY A 47 -38.90 -21.94 -11.73
CA GLY A 47 -40.14 -22.39 -11.10
C GLY A 47 -41.06 -21.23 -10.68
N GLU A 48 -41.72 -21.35 -9.54
CA GLU A 48 -42.62 -20.29 -9.03
C GLU A 48 -41.79 -19.10 -8.58
N ILE A 49 -42.16 -17.87 -8.98
CA ILE A 49 -41.51 -16.62 -8.61
C ILE A 49 -42.58 -15.60 -8.16
N LYS A 50 -42.37 -14.97 -7.01
CA LYS A 50 -43.31 -14.04 -6.38
C LYS A 50 -42.64 -12.66 -6.19
N LEU A 51 -43.45 -11.61 -6.13
CA LEU A 51 -42.94 -10.26 -5.80
C LEU A 51 -42.21 -10.22 -4.46
N SER A 52 -42.69 -11.04 -3.47
CA SER A 52 -42.06 -11.14 -2.16
C SER A 52 -40.62 -11.71 -2.18
N ASP A 53 -40.27 -12.46 -3.19
CA ASP A 53 -38.94 -13.05 -3.32
C ASP A 53 -37.88 -11.98 -3.58
N PHE A 54 -38.29 -10.79 -4.01
CA PHE A 54 -37.42 -9.66 -4.30
C PHE A 54 -37.20 -8.73 -3.10
N TYR A 55 -37.71 -9.00 -1.92
CA TYR A 55 -37.43 -8.16 -0.74
C TYR A 55 -35.93 -7.99 -0.53
N GLY A 56 -35.46 -6.72 -0.54
CA GLY A 56 -34.07 -6.38 -0.34
C GLY A 56 -33.13 -6.78 -1.48
N ALA A 57 -33.67 -7.21 -2.63
CA ALA A 57 -32.86 -7.55 -3.78
C ALA A 57 -32.17 -6.32 -4.37
N VAL A 58 -30.93 -6.49 -4.81
CA VAL A 58 -30.07 -5.42 -5.32
C VAL A 58 -29.39 -5.81 -6.64
N ASN A 59 -29.26 -4.86 -7.54
CA ASN A 59 -28.58 -5.06 -8.81
C ASN A 59 -27.07 -4.83 -8.65
N SER A 60 -26.45 -5.56 -7.71
CA SER A 60 -24.99 -5.52 -7.50
C SER A 60 -24.52 -6.84 -6.91
N VAL A 61 -23.29 -7.21 -7.21
CA VAL A 61 -22.60 -8.30 -6.52
C VAL A 61 -21.91 -7.72 -5.29
N VAL A 62 -22.31 -8.16 -4.10
CA VAL A 62 -21.77 -7.66 -2.83
C VAL A 62 -20.86 -8.71 -2.19
N VAL A 63 -19.63 -8.32 -1.89
CA VAL A 63 -18.68 -9.13 -1.10
C VAL A 63 -18.29 -8.36 0.14
N THR A 64 -18.26 -9.03 1.28
CA THR A 64 -17.81 -8.44 2.55
C THR A 64 -16.57 -9.17 3.08
N LEU A 65 -15.50 -8.43 3.33
CA LEU A 65 -14.32 -8.92 4.04
C LEU A 65 -14.51 -8.64 5.53
N SER A 66 -14.80 -9.70 6.29
CA SER A 66 -15.01 -9.66 7.73
C SER A 66 -13.86 -10.25 8.54
N ALA A 67 -12.79 -10.68 7.87
CA ALA A 67 -11.56 -11.21 8.47
C ALA A 67 -10.32 -10.58 7.84
N PRO A 68 -9.19 -10.49 8.58
CA PRO A 68 -7.93 -9.99 8.04
C PRO A 68 -7.47 -10.80 6.82
N ALA A 69 -6.95 -10.10 5.81
CA ALA A 69 -6.43 -10.69 4.58
C ALA A 69 -5.19 -9.97 4.08
N THR A 70 -4.47 -10.57 3.15
CA THR A 70 -3.26 -9.98 2.56
C THR A 70 -3.26 -10.06 1.05
N ASN A 71 -2.74 -9.00 0.40
CA ASN A 71 -2.56 -8.92 -1.05
C ASN A 71 -3.83 -9.31 -1.82
N VAL A 72 -4.95 -8.69 -1.47
CA VAL A 72 -6.28 -9.02 -2.01
C VAL A 72 -6.37 -8.56 -3.47
N GLU A 73 -6.61 -9.52 -4.36
CA GLU A 73 -6.93 -9.29 -5.79
C GLU A 73 -8.44 -9.34 -5.98
N LEU A 74 -9.04 -8.23 -6.42
CA LEU A 74 -10.49 -8.16 -6.55
C LEU A 74 -11.04 -9.04 -7.68
N SER A 75 -10.27 -9.29 -8.74
CA SER A 75 -10.65 -10.28 -9.76
C SER A 75 -10.84 -11.69 -9.19
N SER A 76 -10.01 -12.09 -8.23
CA SER A 76 -10.16 -13.38 -7.54
C SER A 76 -11.31 -13.34 -6.53
N THR A 77 -11.51 -12.19 -5.88
CA THR A 77 -12.56 -12.01 -4.87
C THR A 77 -13.96 -12.09 -5.48
N PHE A 78 -14.16 -11.50 -6.66
CA PHE A 78 -15.44 -11.49 -7.36
C PHE A 78 -15.57 -12.65 -8.39
N GLY A 79 -14.48 -13.36 -8.70
CA GLY A 79 -14.50 -14.51 -9.61
C GLY A 79 -15.06 -14.17 -11.00
N SER A 80 -16.05 -14.95 -11.46
CA SER A 80 -16.71 -14.74 -12.76
C SER A 80 -17.42 -13.38 -12.88
N ASP A 81 -17.91 -12.83 -11.75
CA ASP A 81 -18.60 -11.54 -11.75
C ASP A 81 -17.66 -10.36 -12.06
N TRP A 82 -16.34 -10.56 -11.96
CA TRP A 82 -15.39 -9.51 -12.26
C TRP A 82 -15.51 -8.95 -13.68
N THR A 83 -15.81 -9.81 -14.65
CA THR A 83 -15.96 -9.45 -16.07
C THR A 83 -17.39 -9.13 -16.46
N SER A 84 -18.36 -9.24 -15.54
CA SER A 84 -19.75 -8.85 -15.78
C SER A 84 -19.92 -7.33 -15.70
N THR A 85 -20.91 -6.78 -16.41
CA THR A 85 -21.25 -5.36 -16.33
C THR A 85 -22.04 -5.00 -15.08
N ILE A 86 -22.46 -5.99 -14.27
CA ILE A 86 -23.17 -5.79 -13.01
C ILE A 86 -22.28 -5.03 -12.03
N PRO A 87 -22.78 -3.96 -11.38
CA PRO A 87 -22.05 -3.23 -10.36
C PRO A 87 -21.58 -4.14 -9.21
N LYS A 88 -20.39 -3.87 -8.72
CA LYS A 88 -19.77 -4.61 -7.61
C LYS A 88 -19.65 -3.73 -6.39
N VAL A 89 -19.84 -4.31 -5.21
CA VAL A 89 -19.64 -3.64 -3.93
C VAL A 89 -18.73 -4.48 -3.06
N LEU A 90 -17.61 -3.91 -2.64
CA LEU A 90 -16.73 -4.49 -1.64
C LEU A 90 -16.92 -3.76 -0.33
N ASN A 91 -17.33 -4.48 0.72
CA ASN A 91 -17.33 -3.95 2.08
C ASN A 91 -16.14 -4.51 2.85
N ILE A 92 -15.44 -3.66 3.59
CA ILE A 92 -14.38 -4.05 4.54
C ILE A 92 -14.87 -3.61 5.91
N ASP A 93 -15.14 -4.59 6.78
CA ASP A 93 -15.72 -4.35 8.10
C ASP A 93 -14.76 -3.59 9.02
N SER A 94 -15.34 -2.87 9.97
CA SER A 94 -14.58 -2.21 11.04
C SER A 94 -13.73 -3.21 11.80
N GLY A 95 -12.46 -2.84 12.06
CA GLY A 95 -11.48 -3.70 12.74
C GLY A 95 -10.77 -4.70 11.82
N VAL A 96 -11.21 -4.88 10.58
CA VAL A 96 -10.52 -5.73 9.60
C VAL A 96 -9.27 -5.03 9.08
N ILE A 97 -8.16 -5.77 8.95
CA ILE A 97 -6.92 -5.26 8.38
C ILE A 97 -6.62 -6.01 7.08
N ILE A 98 -6.51 -5.26 5.99
CA ILE A 98 -6.02 -5.75 4.71
C ILE A 98 -4.57 -5.27 4.54
N GLY A 99 -3.61 -6.18 4.51
CA GLY A 99 -2.18 -5.88 4.56
C GLY A 99 -1.40 -6.26 3.30
N ALA A 100 -0.37 -5.47 2.97
CA ALA A 100 0.58 -5.83 1.93
C ALA A 100 1.75 -6.63 2.53
N THR A 101 2.00 -7.83 2.02
CA THR A 101 3.20 -8.61 2.33
C THR A 101 4.31 -8.39 1.29
N ASN A 102 4.00 -7.76 0.17
CA ASN A 102 4.91 -7.35 -0.90
C ASN A 102 4.81 -5.84 -1.15
N PHE A 103 5.65 -5.29 -2.04
CA PHE A 103 5.68 -3.85 -2.35
C PHE A 103 4.67 -3.43 -3.44
N ASN A 104 3.78 -4.33 -3.88
CA ASN A 104 2.86 -4.04 -4.97
C ASN A 104 1.56 -3.41 -4.48
N TYR A 105 0.88 -4.04 -3.48
CA TYR A 105 -0.40 -3.56 -2.94
C TYR A 105 -0.86 -4.42 -1.74
N ALA A 106 -1.76 -3.86 -0.92
CA ALA A 106 -2.60 -4.63 0.00
C ALA A 106 -3.92 -5.04 -0.66
N LEU A 107 -4.53 -4.12 -1.44
CA LEU A 107 -5.75 -4.35 -2.21
C LEU A 107 -5.53 -3.89 -3.65
N ARG A 108 -6.03 -4.66 -4.64
CA ARG A 108 -5.91 -4.29 -6.05
C ARG A 108 -7.22 -4.36 -6.80
N VAL A 109 -7.57 -3.24 -7.46
CA VAL A 109 -8.59 -3.21 -8.51
C VAL A 109 -7.92 -3.70 -9.79
N SER A 110 -8.08 -5.00 -10.06
CA SER A 110 -7.36 -5.74 -11.11
C SER A 110 -7.80 -5.34 -12.52
N THR A 111 -7.02 -5.75 -13.53
CA THR A 111 -7.42 -5.60 -14.94
C THR A 111 -8.65 -6.43 -15.29
N GLY A 112 -9.32 -6.09 -16.40
CA GLY A 112 -10.44 -6.86 -16.94
C GLY A 112 -11.78 -6.66 -16.24
N MET A 113 -11.88 -5.68 -15.32
CA MET A 113 -13.16 -5.32 -14.73
C MET A 113 -14.09 -4.74 -15.79
N ALA A 114 -15.32 -5.28 -15.86
CA ALA A 114 -16.42 -4.61 -16.54
C ALA A 114 -17.39 -4.01 -15.50
N GLY A 115 -18.16 -3.00 -15.92
CA GLY A 115 -19.01 -2.24 -15.00
C GLY A 115 -18.22 -1.39 -14.01
N THR A 116 -18.76 -1.23 -12.80
CA THR A 116 -18.19 -0.39 -11.73
C THR A 116 -17.93 -1.18 -10.46
N ILE A 117 -17.07 -0.65 -9.60
CA ILE A 117 -16.89 -1.16 -8.24
C ILE A 117 -16.93 -0.03 -7.22
N GLU A 118 -17.68 -0.24 -6.15
CA GLU A 118 -17.70 0.59 -4.96
C GLU A 118 -16.96 -0.14 -3.84
N ILE A 119 -15.98 0.53 -3.24
CA ILE A 119 -15.18 -0.01 -2.12
C ILE A 119 -15.52 0.79 -0.87
N ASN A 120 -16.20 0.16 0.07
CA ASN A 120 -16.61 0.72 1.35
C ASN A 120 -15.63 0.25 2.43
N ASN A 121 -14.66 1.08 2.79
CA ASN A 121 -13.67 0.75 3.81
C ASN A 121 -14.04 1.34 5.16
N ALA A 122 -14.43 0.47 6.12
CA ALA A 122 -14.55 0.81 7.54
C ALA A 122 -13.37 0.27 8.38
N GLY A 123 -12.51 -0.56 7.78
CA GLY A 123 -11.35 -1.18 8.40
C GLY A 123 -10.04 -0.41 8.14
N SER A 124 -8.96 -1.15 7.98
CA SER A 124 -7.63 -0.59 7.72
C SER A 124 -6.97 -1.30 6.53
N ILE A 125 -6.51 -0.54 5.52
CA ILE A 125 -5.75 -1.06 4.38
C ILE A 125 -4.33 -0.53 4.50
N GLN A 126 -3.33 -1.42 4.60
CA GLN A 126 -1.96 -1.06 4.96
C GLN A 126 -0.94 -1.56 3.94
N GLY A 127 -0.17 -0.62 3.37
CA GLY A 127 0.97 -0.91 2.50
C GLY A 127 2.15 -1.53 3.27
N LYS A 128 3.11 -2.08 2.55
CA LYS A 128 4.34 -2.64 3.12
C LYS A 128 5.35 -1.53 3.39
N GLY A 129 5.98 -1.54 4.57
CA GLY A 129 7.07 -0.63 4.90
C GLY A 129 8.35 -0.93 4.12
N GLY A 130 9.09 0.12 3.76
CA GLY A 130 10.38 0.02 3.10
C GLY A 130 11.44 -0.65 3.97
N SER A 131 12.40 -1.30 3.34
CA SER A 131 13.55 -1.91 4.00
C SER A 131 14.84 -1.21 3.59
N PRO A 132 15.87 -1.11 4.46
CA PRO A 132 17.16 -0.58 4.08
C PRO A 132 17.78 -1.45 2.98
N ILE A 133 17.87 -0.95 1.76
CA ILE A 133 18.41 -1.69 0.61
C ILE A 133 19.92 -1.43 0.47
N GLY A 134 20.35 -0.26 0.90
CA GLY A 134 21.71 0.20 0.70
C GLY A 134 22.64 -0.19 1.82
N GLN A 135 23.92 -0.39 1.45
CA GLN A 135 24.97 -0.62 2.43
C GLN A 135 25.26 0.64 3.24
N LYS A 136 25.64 0.46 4.51
CA LYS A 136 26.28 1.52 5.27
C LYS A 136 27.53 2.03 4.55
N GLY A 137 27.84 3.32 4.68
CA GLY A 137 29.05 3.87 4.11
C GLY A 137 30.30 3.17 4.67
N PHE A 138 31.21 2.77 3.80
CA PHE A 138 32.47 2.17 4.19
C PHE A 138 33.60 2.66 3.26
N HIS A 139 34.84 2.53 3.70
CA HIS A 139 35.98 2.79 2.83
C HIS A 139 36.39 1.52 2.07
N PRO A 140 36.40 1.53 0.73
CA PRO A 140 36.94 0.42 -0.04
C PRO A 140 38.49 0.39 0.11
N GLY A 141 39.00 -0.63 0.77
CA GLY A 141 40.41 -0.85 0.97
C GLY A 141 41.10 0.01 2.03
N ASN A 142 42.32 -0.35 2.40
CA ASN A 142 43.08 0.28 3.48
C ASN A 142 44.02 1.39 3.02
N ARG A 143 44.30 1.57 1.71
CA ARG A 143 45.26 2.52 1.16
C ARG A 143 44.67 3.27 -0.05
N GLY A 144 44.99 4.55 -0.20
CA GLY A 144 44.65 5.39 -1.35
C GLY A 144 43.83 6.63 -0.99
N ASN A 145 43.86 7.64 -1.89
CA ASN A 145 43.13 8.91 -1.80
C ASN A 145 41.70 8.75 -2.39
N GLN A 146 40.89 7.84 -1.85
CA GLN A 146 39.53 7.65 -2.39
C GLN A 146 38.52 8.30 -1.46
N THR A 147 37.64 9.10 -2.07
CA THR A 147 36.40 9.51 -1.43
C THR A 147 35.52 8.28 -1.25
N PRO A 148 35.02 7.99 -0.05
CA PRO A 148 34.10 6.86 0.12
C PRO A 148 32.83 7.12 -0.70
N PRO A 149 32.25 6.08 -1.29
CA PRO A 149 30.98 6.21 -1.97
C PRO A 149 29.91 6.71 -0.99
N ARG A 150 28.87 7.35 -1.49
CA ARG A 150 27.68 7.63 -0.71
C ARG A 150 27.14 6.32 -0.13
N ALA A 151 26.65 6.35 1.09
CA ALA A 151 25.93 5.21 1.66
C ALA A 151 24.66 4.91 0.85
N GLY A 152 24.19 3.67 0.92
CA GLY A 152 23.01 3.24 0.20
C GLY A 152 21.74 3.92 0.68
N SER A 153 20.81 4.14 -0.23
CA SER A 153 19.49 4.70 0.08
C SER A 153 18.60 3.68 0.78
N GLY A 154 17.60 4.15 1.49
CA GLY A 154 16.50 3.34 1.97
C GLY A 154 15.59 2.90 0.81
N GLY A 155 14.91 1.78 0.98
CA GLY A 155 13.88 1.32 0.05
C GLY A 155 12.56 2.06 0.25
N ASP A 156 11.79 2.19 -0.82
CA ASP A 156 10.49 2.83 -0.79
C ASP A 156 9.45 1.99 -0.05
N GLY A 157 8.44 2.64 0.52
CA GLY A 157 7.23 1.98 1.01
C GLY A 157 6.32 1.53 -0.14
N GLY A 158 5.57 0.45 0.07
CA GLY A 158 4.58 -0.05 -0.88
C GLY A 158 3.23 0.66 -0.77
N PRO A 159 2.43 0.71 -1.84
CA PRO A 159 1.08 1.28 -1.80
C PRO A 159 0.11 0.40 -1.01
N ALA A 160 -0.94 1.04 -0.46
CA ALA A 160 -2.05 0.29 0.15
C ALA A 160 -3.00 -0.23 -0.92
N ILE A 161 -3.49 0.64 -1.82
CA ILE A 161 -4.37 0.26 -2.92
C ILE A 161 -3.68 0.53 -4.26
N SER A 162 -3.81 -0.40 -5.21
CA SER A 162 -3.41 -0.24 -6.62
C SER A 162 -4.66 -0.29 -7.50
N ILE A 163 -4.85 0.71 -8.36
CA ILE A 163 -6.00 0.80 -9.26
C ILE A 163 -5.52 0.68 -10.70
N VAL A 164 -5.90 -0.43 -11.36
CA VAL A 164 -5.50 -0.76 -12.73
C VAL A 164 -6.68 -0.66 -13.71
N SER A 165 -7.92 -0.84 -13.22
CA SER A 165 -9.14 -0.66 -14.01
C SER A 165 -9.91 0.58 -13.58
N ALA A 166 -10.47 1.32 -14.55
CA ALA A 166 -11.33 2.46 -14.30
C ALA A 166 -12.71 2.04 -13.74
N GLY A 167 -13.45 3.00 -13.17
CA GLY A 167 -14.80 2.77 -12.64
C GLY A 167 -14.83 2.38 -11.15
N ALA A 168 -13.73 2.56 -10.43
CA ALA A 168 -13.69 2.39 -8.99
C ALA A 168 -14.13 3.67 -8.26
N THR A 169 -14.99 3.50 -7.25
CA THR A 169 -15.34 4.54 -6.25
C THR A 169 -14.92 4.04 -4.88
N ILE A 170 -14.24 4.87 -4.10
CA ILE A 170 -13.77 4.51 -2.76
C ILE A 170 -14.46 5.39 -1.72
N ASN A 171 -15.25 4.77 -0.86
CA ASN A 171 -15.82 5.36 0.35
C ASN A 171 -14.96 4.92 1.54
N ASN A 172 -14.31 5.86 2.21
CA ASN A 172 -13.41 5.57 3.31
C ASN A 172 -13.89 6.19 4.62
N THR A 173 -14.28 5.35 5.57
CA THR A 173 -14.56 5.75 6.96
C THR A 173 -13.51 5.21 7.94
N GLY A 174 -12.63 4.33 7.47
CA GLY A 174 -11.53 3.73 8.19
C GLY A 174 -10.18 4.39 7.86
N THR A 175 -9.16 3.58 7.62
CA THR A 175 -7.81 4.06 7.33
C THR A 175 -7.24 3.39 6.08
N ILE A 176 -6.63 4.17 5.20
CA ILE A 176 -5.89 3.69 4.04
C ILE A 176 -4.48 4.27 4.11
N SER A 177 -3.47 3.44 4.31
CA SER A 177 -2.11 3.85 4.63
C SER A 177 -1.08 3.21 3.71
N GLY A 178 -0.39 4.01 2.91
CA GLY A 178 0.84 3.56 2.23
C GLY A 178 1.94 3.26 3.22
N GLY A 179 2.83 2.32 2.93
CA GLY A 179 3.97 2.02 3.78
C GLY A 179 4.95 3.19 3.90
N GLY A 180 5.62 3.33 5.02
CA GLY A 180 6.70 4.29 5.20
C GLY A 180 7.97 3.88 4.44
N GLY A 181 8.74 4.83 3.93
CA GLY A 181 10.05 4.57 3.34
C GLY A 181 11.08 4.20 4.39
N ALA A 182 12.07 3.39 4.04
CA ALA A 182 13.19 3.10 4.92
C ALA A 182 14.17 4.27 5.04
N GLY A 183 14.91 4.35 6.14
CA GLY A 183 16.00 5.31 6.30
C GLY A 183 17.21 4.98 5.44
N GLY A 184 17.94 5.98 5.02
CA GLY A 184 19.24 5.83 4.34
C GLY A 184 20.36 5.44 5.28
N GLY A 185 21.38 4.75 4.79
CA GLY A 185 22.58 4.41 5.55
C GLY A 185 23.41 5.65 5.90
N GLY A 186 24.13 5.63 7.00
CA GLY A 186 25.11 6.66 7.39
C GLY A 186 26.39 6.58 6.55
N GLY A 187 26.99 7.71 6.26
CA GLY A 187 28.26 7.82 5.50
C GLY A 187 29.46 7.35 6.31
N ALA A 188 30.52 6.89 5.61
CA ALA A 188 31.79 6.55 6.23
C ALA A 188 32.46 7.79 6.85
N GLY A 189 33.13 7.63 8.00
CA GLY A 189 33.96 8.66 8.58
C GLY A 189 35.18 8.98 7.70
N GLN A 190 35.70 10.19 7.80
CA GLN A 190 36.88 10.66 7.06
C GLN A 190 38.12 9.82 7.40
N ARG A 191 38.96 9.55 6.43
CA ARG A 191 40.25 8.92 6.66
C ARG A 191 41.20 9.81 7.48
N GLY A 192 41.83 9.23 8.49
CA GLY A 192 42.93 9.86 9.22
C GLY A 192 44.30 9.53 8.65
N GLN A 193 45.30 10.38 8.93
CA GLN A 193 46.68 10.12 8.65
C GLN A 193 47.53 10.40 9.90
N THR A 194 48.44 9.49 10.20
CA THR A 194 49.46 9.66 11.24
C THR A 194 50.84 9.46 10.62
N ILE A 195 51.90 9.64 11.40
CA ILE A 195 53.27 9.33 10.98
C ILE A 195 53.46 7.86 10.55
N ASN A 196 52.62 6.97 11.05
CA ASN A 196 52.65 5.53 10.77
C ASN A 196 51.74 5.10 9.63
N GLY A 197 51.08 6.02 8.90
CA GLY A 197 50.27 5.67 7.74
C GLY A 197 48.86 6.29 7.72
N ARG A 198 48.06 5.81 6.77
CA ARG A 198 46.67 6.25 6.57
C ARG A 198 45.70 5.18 7.08
N TRP A 199 44.70 5.62 7.78
CA TRP A 199 43.74 4.76 8.41
C TRP A 199 42.32 5.08 7.96
N LYS A 200 41.51 4.06 7.70
CA LYS A 200 40.09 4.23 7.34
C LYS A 200 39.30 4.83 8.50
N GLY A 201 38.37 5.74 8.18
CA GLY A 201 37.36 6.19 9.15
C GLY A 201 36.40 5.06 9.57
N GLY A 202 35.60 5.34 10.57
CA GLY A 202 34.56 4.41 11.01
C GLY A 202 33.48 4.19 9.94
N ASP A 203 32.90 3.00 9.93
CA ASP A 203 31.79 2.69 9.05
C ASP A 203 30.51 3.42 9.50
N GLY A 204 29.65 3.78 8.57
CA GLY A 204 28.33 4.34 8.84
C GLY A 204 27.37 3.33 9.50
N GLY A 205 26.27 3.82 10.04
CA GLY A 205 25.18 2.99 10.54
C GLY A 205 24.22 2.54 9.44
N TRP A 206 23.44 1.52 9.70
CA TRP A 206 22.35 1.10 8.82
C TRP A 206 21.16 2.03 8.96
N GLY A 207 20.39 2.24 7.88
CA GLY A 207 19.08 2.90 7.93
C GLY A 207 18.04 2.08 8.69
N GLY A 208 17.00 2.74 9.19
CA GLY A 208 15.88 2.10 9.88
C GLY A 208 14.80 1.59 8.91
N LEU A 209 13.98 0.65 9.37
CA LEU A 209 12.81 0.16 8.66
C LEU A 209 11.71 1.22 8.62
N GLY A 210 11.00 1.36 7.50
CA GLY A 210 9.74 2.11 7.42
C GLY A 210 8.59 1.34 8.07
N GLU A 211 7.58 2.07 8.54
CA GLU A 211 6.37 1.44 9.09
C GLU A 211 5.52 0.80 7.98
N GLY A 212 4.89 -0.33 8.27
CA GLY A 212 4.05 -1.03 7.32
C GLY A 212 3.28 -2.18 7.96
N TYR A 213 2.46 -2.87 7.18
CA TYR A 213 1.72 -4.03 7.65
C TYR A 213 2.67 -5.04 8.32
N ASN A 214 2.41 -5.37 9.58
CA ASN A 214 3.23 -6.23 10.43
C ASN A 214 4.73 -5.82 10.50
N GLN A 215 5.04 -4.56 10.23
CA GLN A 215 6.39 -4.01 10.29
C GLN A 215 6.40 -2.71 11.09
N ALA A 216 6.99 -2.74 12.27
CA ALA A 216 7.20 -1.54 13.05
C ALA A 216 8.32 -0.67 12.46
N ARG A 217 8.15 0.64 12.53
CA ARG A 217 9.21 1.60 12.22
C ARG A 217 10.40 1.40 13.17
N THR A 218 11.62 1.52 12.63
CA THR A 218 12.82 1.53 13.46
C THR A 218 13.66 2.78 13.24
N THR A 219 14.47 3.13 14.24
CA THR A 219 15.54 4.11 14.08
C THR A 219 16.71 3.49 13.33
N GLY A 220 17.51 4.31 12.65
CA GLY A 220 18.79 3.85 12.10
C GLY A 220 19.78 3.50 13.20
N THR A 221 20.80 2.72 12.87
CA THR A 221 21.87 2.38 13.80
C THR A 221 22.95 3.45 13.86
N ALA A 222 23.65 3.52 14.98
CA ALA A 222 24.77 4.43 15.14
C ALA A 222 25.95 4.06 14.24
N GLY A 223 26.62 5.06 13.69
CA GLY A 223 27.89 4.86 13.00
C GLY A 223 29.01 4.42 13.95
N GLN A 224 29.93 3.63 13.45
CA GLN A 224 31.03 3.06 14.24
C GLN A 224 32.22 4.03 14.30
N ARG A 225 33.00 3.98 15.37
CA ARG A 225 34.32 4.58 15.45
C ARG A 225 35.37 3.52 15.07
N ASN A 226 36.33 3.90 14.25
CA ASN A 226 37.52 3.06 14.13
C ASN A 226 38.45 3.35 15.32
N GLN A 227 38.61 2.36 16.19
CA GLN A 227 39.31 2.54 17.47
C GLN A 227 40.82 2.65 17.35
N ALA A 228 41.42 2.24 16.20
CA ALA A 228 42.85 2.09 16.15
C ALA A 228 43.61 3.41 15.95
N TYR A 229 43.20 4.33 15.06
CA TYR A 229 43.92 5.57 14.74
C TYR A 229 43.10 6.66 14.05
N ALA A 230 41.93 6.35 13.53
CA ALA A 230 41.07 7.35 12.92
C ALA A 230 40.06 7.87 13.96
N LEU A 231 40.21 9.10 14.32
CA LEU A 231 39.36 9.75 15.30
C LEU A 231 37.99 10.15 14.70
N SER A 232 37.70 9.68 13.48
CA SER A 232 36.44 9.95 12.82
C SER A 232 35.45 8.79 13.02
N ARG A 233 34.22 9.14 13.36
CA ARG A 233 33.09 8.24 13.45
C ARG A 233 32.35 8.22 12.11
N GLY A 234 31.80 7.08 11.71
CA GLY A 234 30.80 7.03 10.65
C GLY A 234 29.53 7.81 11.04
N GLY A 235 28.77 8.25 10.07
CA GLY A 235 27.47 8.87 10.28
C GLY A 235 26.44 7.85 10.75
N ASP A 236 25.43 8.31 11.44
CA ASP A 236 24.29 7.47 11.85
C ASP A 236 23.38 7.21 10.66
N GLY A 237 22.75 6.03 10.60
CA GLY A 237 21.68 5.75 9.67
C GLY A 237 20.43 6.59 9.97
N GLY A 238 19.70 6.99 8.94
CA GLY A 238 18.43 7.68 9.08
C GLY A 238 17.32 6.76 9.61
N PRO A 239 16.36 7.26 10.39
CA PRO A 239 15.17 6.50 10.76
C PRO A 239 14.27 6.25 9.55
N GLY A 240 13.48 5.16 9.58
CA GLY A 240 12.40 4.92 8.64
C GLY A 240 11.26 5.92 8.84
N GLY A 241 10.40 6.07 7.83
CA GLY A 241 9.17 6.86 7.90
C GLY A 241 8.03 6.12 8.59
N TYR A 242 7.08 6.87 9.11
CA TYR A 242 5.76 6.36 9.50
C TYR A 242 4.94 6.01 8.25
N PHE A 243 3.77 5.41 8.43
CA PHE A 243 2.81 5.19 7.33
C PHE A 243 2.65 6.47 6.49
N GLY A 244 2.76 6.34 5.16
CA GLY A 244 2.64 7.44 4.23
C GLY A 244 3.74 8.51 4.32
N ALA A 245 4.82 8.27 5.05
CA ALA A 245 5.95 9.19 5.19
C ALA A 245 7.25 8.61 4.63
N ALA A 246 8.08 9.45 4.03
CA ALA A 246 9.41 9.06 3.58
C ALA A 246 10.34 8.73 4.75
N GLY A 247 11.31 7.87 4.52
CA GLY A 247 12.42 7.67 5.44
C GLY A 247 13.38 8.87 5.45
N SER A 248 14.16 8.99 6.50
CA SER A 248 15.15 10.08 6.63
C SER A 248 16.48 9.72 5.99
N THR A 249 17.18 10.73 5.50
CA THR A 249 18.56 10.59 5.03
C THR A 249 19.48 10.22 6.18
N GLY A 250 20.45 9.36 5.95
CA GLY A 250 21.53 9.08 6.88
C GLY A 250 22.49 10.24 7.04
N SER A 251 23.14 10.33 8.19
CA SER A 251 24.12 11.39 8.47
C SER A 251 25.42 11.21 7.68
N THR A 252 26.06 12.31 7.35
CA THR A 252 27.44 12.31 6.82
C THR A 252 28.40 11.80 7.91
N GLY A 253 29.45 11.10 7.50
CA GLY A 253 30.52 10.67 8.42
C GLY A 253 31.26 11.85 9.05
N GLY A 254 31.79 11.64 10.26
CA GLY A 254 32.58 12.66 10.96
C GLY A 254 33.94 12.91 10.33
N GLN A 255 34.48 14.07 10.59
CA GLN A 255 35.84 14.45 10.15
C GLN A 255 36.92 13.86 11.06
N ALA A 256 38.07 13.53 10.49
CA ALA A 256 39.25 13.09 11.24
C ALA A 256 40.02 14.29 11.82
N ARG A 257 40.51 14.14 13.05
CA ARG A 257 41.35 15.15 13.68
C ARG A 257 42.65 15.40 12.88
N PHE A 258 43.25 14.32 12.35
CA PHE A 258 44.39 14.37 11.46
C PHE A 258 43.93 13.78 10.12
N LYS A 259 43.38 14.62 9.24
CA LYS A 259 42.84 14.16 7.94
C LYS A 259 43.96 13.77 6.97
N ALA A 260 43.80 12.69 6.24
CA ALA A 260 44.66 12.37 5.11
C ALA A 260 44.44 13.37 3.98
N PRO A 261 45.49 13.76 3.25
CA PRO A 261 45.36 14.61 2.08
C PRO A 261 44.32 14.05 1.11
N SER A 262 43.52 14.94 0.52
CA SER A 262 42.46 14.59 -0.46
C SER A 262 41.45 13.58 0.00
N SER A 263 41.25 13.45 1.34
CA SER A 263 40.19 12.60 1.88
C SER A 263 38.98 13.42 2.32
N SER A 264 37.79 12.88 2.12
CA SER A 264 36.54 13.43 2.62
C SER A 264 35.76 12.38 3.42
N ALA A 265 34.84 12.83 4.23
CA ALA A 265 33.86 11.94 4.85
C ALA A 265 32.85 11.49 3.79
N GLY A 266 32.31 10.28 3.92
CA GLY A 266 31.26 9.77 3.07
C GLY A 266 29.92 10.44 3.38
N LEU A 267 29.13 10.68 2.34
CA LEU A 267 27.78 11.19 2.47
C LEU A 267 26.83 10.07 2.91
N GLY A 268 25.83 10.40 3.70
CA GLY A 268 24.73 9.50 4.02
C GLY A 268 23.85 9.20 2.80
N GLY A 269 23.24 8.05 2.78
CA GLY A 269 22.24 7.65 1.78
C GLY A 269 20.92 8.41 1.95
N PHE A 270 20.17 8.56 0.90
CA PHE A 270 18.82 9.13 0.96
C PHE A 270 17.86 8.17 1.66
N GLY A 271 16.83 8.70 2.31
CA GLY A 271 15.69 7.90 2.73
C GLY A 271 14.88 7.44 1.52
N GLY A 272 14.18 6.31 1.65
CA GLY A 272 13.21 5.83 0.67
C GLY A 272 11.95 6.70 0.67
N ALA A 273 11.26 6.73 -0.46
CA ALA A 273 9.99 7.44 -0.60
C ALA A 273 8.87 6.75 0.21
N ALA A 274 7.84 7.51 0.55
CA ALA A 274 6.61 6.95 1.09
C ALA A 274 5.88 6.13 0.02
N GLY A 275 5.20 5.08 0.45
CA GLY A 275 4.18 4.41 -0.36
C GLY A 275 2.92 5.27 -0.46
N SER A 276 2.20 5.16 -1.56
CA SER A 276 0.92 5.83 -1.76
C SER A 276 -0.19 5.14 -0.95
N ALA A 277 -1.13 5.91 -0.40
CA ALA A 277 -2.38 5.35 0.10
C ALA A 277 -3.16 4.72 -1.07
N ILE A 278 -3.27 5.44 -2.20
CA ILE A 278 -3.83 4.91 -3.44
C ILE A 278 -2.85 5.21 -4.58
N LYS A 279 -2.51 4.18 -5.35
CA LYS A 279 -1.66 4.27 -6.52
C LYS A 279 -2.49 4.08 -7.79
N ASN A 280 -2.43 5.06 -8.68
CA ASN A 280 -3.03 4.99 -10.00
C ASN A 280 -2.09 4.25 -10.96
N ASP A 281 -2.36 2.98 -11.21
CA ASP A 281 -1.57 2.12 -12.11
C ASP A 281 -2.23 2.03 -13.51
N GLY A 282 -2.61 3.20 -14.07
CA GLY A 282 -3.16 3.33 -15.41
C GLY A 282 -4.65 3.64 -15.49
N ALA A 283 -5.35 3.76 -14.37
CA ALA A 283 -6.77 4.06 -14.35
C ALA A 283 -7.13 5.14 -13.30
N THR A 284 -8.17 5.90 -13.58
CA THR A 284 -8.72 6.89 -12.64
C THR A 284 -9.76 6.23 -11.72
N TRP A 285 -9.93 6.82 -10.54
CA TRP A 285 -10.92 6.43 -9.55
C TRP A 285 -11.66 7.66 -9.04
N THR A 286 -12.79 7.45 -8.38
CA THR A 286 -13.60 8.51 -7.77
C THR A 286 -13.49 8.44 -6.25
N ASN A 287 -13.20 9.58 -5.62
CA ASN A 287 -13.30 9.70 -4.18
C ASN A 287 -14.79 9.91 -3.82
N GLY A 288 -15.37 8.93 -3.15
CA GLY A 288 -16.73 8.97 -2.66
C GLY A 288 -16.82 9.64 -1.28
N THR A 289 -17.66 9.11 -0.39
CA THR A 289 -17.77 9.63 0.99
C THR A 289 -16.49 9.33 1.76
N THR A 290 -15.87 10.37 2.36
CA THR A 290 -14.63 10.24 3.12
C THR A 290 -14.73 10.98 4.44
N THR A 291 -14.78 10.19 5.55
CA THR A 291 -14.60 10.69 6.92
C THR A 291 -13.38 10.03 7.58
N GLY A 292 -12.79 9.04 6.91
CA GLY A 292 -11.61 8.30 7.34
C GLY A 292 -10.29 9.00 6.99
N THR A 293 -9.20 8.30 7.25
CA THR A 293 -7.84 8.82 7.10
C THR A 293 -7.15 8.22 5.89
N TYR A 294 -6.42 9.05 5.13
CA TYR A 294 -5.44 8.64 4.13
C TYR A 294 -4.04 9.03 4.61
N GLN A 295 -3.10 8.10 4.52
CA GLN A 295 -1.68 8.33 4.85
C GLN A 295 -0.83 7.96 3.63
N GLY A 296 -0.24 8.95 2.99
CA GLY A 296 0.44 8.86 1.70
C GLY A 296 -0.35 9.57 0.59
N SER A 297 0.25 9.65 -0.61
CA SER A 297 -0.42 10.25 -1.79
C SER A 297 -1.62 9.42 -2.24
N TYR A 298 -2.62 10.09 -2.81
CA TYR A 298 -3.81 9.48 -3.41
C TYR A 298 -4.39 10.36 -4.52
#